data_31f3c8ffc8e60d63e3b8fcffc2ec7659
#
_entry.id   31f3c8ffc8e60d63e3b8fcffc2ec7659
#
_cell.length_a   1.000
_cell.length_b   1.000
_cell.length_c   1.000
_cell.angle_alpha   90.00
_cell.angle_beta   90.00
_cell.angle_gamma   90.00
#
_symmetry.space_group_name_H-M   'P 1'
#
loop_
_entity.id
_entity.type
_entity.pdbx_description
1 polymer ?
#
loop_
_entity_poly.entity_id
_entity_poly.type
_entity_poly.pdbx_seq_one_letter_code
_entity_poly.pdbx_strand_id
1 'polypeptide(L)'
;MDLTEKILFYMKRYHMIPENKNIVVGLSGGADSVCLLYVLVALRKKLGLQLCAVHVHHGLRGVEADADEAYVRDICRAWDVPLKTIRIEAAALAKQWGIGCEEAGRRARYEIFEECLQEMGDCHGAIAVAHHRDDCAETLLFHMFRGTGLDGMAGIRPVRKTEWENMIIRPLLETGKTEIESFLQEKGISWRIDSTNTGEDYTRNRIRNRVLPYAEKEICSGAGAHLAKEAQLLAETADFVRSCTRQALERCRVEADALKTNVCGRERVEHVGRRKVNAEHTRCDKQTIIKLNIELLQQEDIFLQKQCVRECLLEIGTGRDLTAAHIEAV
;
A
#
# COMPACT_ATOMS: atom_id res chain seq x y z
N MET A 1 12.94 -17.14 -21.03
CA MET A 1 13.50 -16.21 -20.02
C MET A 1 13.20 -16.83 -18.66
N ASP A 2 14.22 -17.06 -17.86
CA ASP A 2 14.05 -17.57 -16.48
C ASP A 2 13.24 -16.58 -15.64
N LEU A 3 12.50 -17.08 -14.65
CA LEU A 3 11.67 -16.22 -13.79
C LEU A 3 12.47 -15.11 -13.08
N THR A 4 13.70 -15.44 -12.66
CA THR A 4 14.62 -14.45 -12.05
C THR A 4 14.94 -13.28 -13.00
N GLU A 5 15.13 -13.56 -14.29
CA GLU A 5 15.39 -12.51 -15.28
C GLU A 5 14.13 -11.69 -15.60
N LYS A 6 12.97 -12.34 -15.65
CA LYS A 6 11.67 -11.67 -15.81
C LYS A 6 11.44 -10.68 -14.67
N ILE A 7 11.66 -11.12 -13.43
CA ILE A 7 11.51 -10.27 -12.24
C ILE A 7 12.54 -9.14 -12.24
N LEU A 8 13.79 -9.41 -12.60
CA LEU A 8 14.83 -8.37 -12.72
C LEU A 8 14.44 -7.29 -13.75
N PHE A 9 13.90 -7.71 -14.90
CA PHE A 9 13.43 -6.77 -15.93
C PHE A 9 12.29 -5.88 -15.36
N TYR A 10 11.35 -6.48 -14.67
CA TYR A 10 10.25 -5.78 -14.01
C TYR A 10 10.74 -4.81 -12.94
N MET A 11 11.67 -5.24 -12.08
CA MET A 11 12.28 -4.38 -11.06
C MET A 11 12.98 -3.16 -11.67
N LYS A 12 13.67 -3.34 -12.79
CA LYS A 12 14.32 -2.23 -13.52
C LYS A 12 13.31 -1.28 -14.14
N ARG A 13 12.26 -1.82 -14.77
CA ARG A 13 11.19 -1.04 -15.41
C ARG A 13 10.52 -0.08 -14.43
N TYR A 14 10.29 -0.52 -13.20
CA TYR A 14 9.61 0.24 -12.16
C TYR A 14 10.55 0.87 -11.12
N HIS A 15 11.86 0.93 -11.41
CA HIS A 15 12.87 1.56 -10.52
C HIS A 15 12.80 1.05 -9.07
N MET A 16 12.66 -0.28 -8.89
CA MET A 16 12.51 -0.92 -7.58
C MET A 16 13.82 -1.12 -6.82
N ILE A 17 14.96 -0.76 -7.41
CA ILE A 17 16.27 -0.96 -6.80
C ILE A 17 16.64 0.33 -6.06
N PRO A 18 16.69 0.33 -4.70
CA PRO A 18 17.01 1.53 -3.93
C PRO A 18 18.45 1.97 -4.14
N GLU A 19 18.72 3.27 -3.96
CA GLU A 19 20.06 3.85 -4.16
C GLU A 19 21.08 3.24 -3.18
N ASN A 20 20.71 3.11 -1.89
CA ASN A 20 21.55 2.53 -0.84
C ASN A 20 21.65 0.99 -0.88
N LYS A 21 20.91 0.33 -1.80
CA LYS A 21 20.87 -1.13 -1.97
C LYS A 21 20.32 -1.94 -0.79
N ASN A 22 19.81 -1.30 0.25
CA ASN A 22 19.24 -1.95 1.41
C ASN A 22 17.80 -2.39 1.13
N ILE A 23 17.51 -3.68 1.31
CA ILE A 23 16.16 -4.23 1.13
C ILE A 23 15.78 -5.10 2.33
N VAL A 24 14.70 -4.71 2.99
CA VAL A 24 14.01 -5.55 3.98
C VAL A 24 12.97 -6.39 3.25
N VAL A 25 12.98 -7.70 3.47
CA VAL A 25 12.07 -8.66 2.83
C VAL A 25 11.09 -9.21 3.85
N GLY A 26 9.80 -8.96 3.64
CA GLY A 26 8.75 -9.60 4.45
C GLY A 26 8.63 -11.08 4.12
N LEU A 27 8.98 -11.95 5.08
CA LEU A 27 9.07 -13.40 4.89
C LEU A 27 8.08 -14.14 5.80
N SER A 28 6.98 -14.64 5.22
CA SER A 28 5.98 -15.42 5.95
C SER A 28 6.27 -16.93 5.99
N GLY A 29 7.12 -17.43 5.10
CA GLY A 29 7.37 -18.85 4.88
C GLY A 29 6.50 -19.47 3.77
N GLY A 30 5.45 -18.79 3.30
CA GLY A 30 4.65 -19.22 2.16
C GLY A 30 5.37 -19.06 0.82
N ALA A 31 4.88 -19.76 -0.22
CA ALA A 31 5.50 -19.84 -1.55
C ALA A 31 5.93 -18.46 -2.09
N ASP A 32 5.04 -17.47 -2.03
CA ASP A 32 5.27 -16.17 -2.62
C ASP A 32 6.44 -15.44 -1.95
N SER A 33 6.49 -15.44 -0.61
CA SER A 33 7.55 -14.79 0.16
C SER A 33 8.89 -15.51 0.04
N VAL A 34 8.86 -16.84 -0.06
CA VAL A 34 10.05 -17.68 -0.28
C VAL A 34 10.61 -17.45 -1.68
N CYS A 35 9.75 -17.40 -2.71
CA CYS A 35 10.13 -17.07 -4.08
C CYS A 35 10.76 -15.67 -4.17
N LEU A 36 10.14 -14.67 -3.55
CA LEU A 36 10.67 -13.30 -3.50
C LEU A 36 12.07 -13.27 -2.91
N LEU A 37 12.26 -13.90 -1.74
CA LEU A 37 13.56 -13.94 -1.07
C LEU A 37 14.59 -14.66 -1.95
N TYR A 38 14.26 -15.82 -2.52
CA TYR A 38 15.16 -16.56 -3.40
C TYR A 38 15.63 -15.73 -4.59
N VAL A 39 14.72 -15.07 -5.28
CA VAL A 39 15.05 -14.22 -6.45
C VAL A 39 15.95 -13.06 -6.03
N LEU A 40 15.67 -12.39 -4.92
CA LEU A 40 16.52 -11.30 -4.43
C LEU A 40 17.92 -11.80 -4.01
N VAL A 41 18.02 -12.98 -3.41
CA VAL A 41 19.32 -13.63 -3.10
C VAL A 41 20.09 -13.96 -4.37
N ALA A 42 19.44 -14.52 -5.40
CA ALA A 42 20.06 -14.80 -6.69
C ALA A 42 20.59 -13.52 -7.38
N LEU A 43 19.87 -12.41 -7.20
CA LEU A 43 20.26 -11.10 -7.76
C LEU A 43 21.22 -10.31 -6.87
N ARG A 44 21.45 -10.73 -5.61
CA ARG A 44 22.19 -9.98 -4.58
C ARG A 44 23.56 -9.52 -5.07
N LYS A 45 24.36 -10.44 -5.61
CA LYS A 45 25.71 -10.11 -6.11
C LYS A 45 25.70 -9.22 -7.34
N LYS A 46 24.78 -9.46 -8.28
CA LYS A 46 24.65 -8.71 -9.54
C LYS A 46 24.26 -7.26 -9.30
N LEU A 47 23.43 -7.00 -8.31
CA LEU A 47 22.86 -5.68 -8.02
C LEU A 47 23.51 -4.98 -6.82
N GLY A 48 24.39 -5.68 -6.08
CA GLY A 48 25.02 -5.18 -4.86
C GLY A 48 24.05 -5.04 -3.68
N LEU A 49 22.98 -5.88 -3.62
CA LEU A 49 21.94 -5.75 -2.61
C LEU A 49 22.41 -6.19 -1.23
N GLN A 50 21.99 -5.47 -0.21
CA GLN A 50 22.05 -5.86 1.19
C GLN A 50 20.65 -6.26 1.62
N LEU A 51 20.47 -7.52 2.01
CA LEU A 51 19.17 -8.10 2.33
C LEU A 51 19.06 -8.36 3.83
N CYS A 52 17.88 -8.07 4.39
CA CYS A 52 17.46 -8.53 5.72
C CYS A 52 16.05 -9.09 5.60
N ALA A 53 15.82 -10.31 6.06
CA ALA A 53 14.49 -10.90 6.12
C ALA A 53 13.84 -10.56 7.46
N VAL A 54 12.54 -10.27 7.43
CA VAL A 54 11.74 -10.03 8.63
C VAL A 54 10.55 -10.98 8.63
N HIS A 55 10.47 -11.80 9.68
CA HIS A 55 9.33 -12.67 9.95
C HIS A 55 8.50 -12.10 11.09
N VAL A 56 7.22 -11.86 10.83
CA VAL A 56 6.29 -11.37 11.85
C VAL A 56 5.38 -12.50 12.29
N HIS A 57 5.53 -12.92 13.53
CA HIS A 57 4.74 -13.95 14.18
C HIS A 57 3.52 -13.30 14.84
N HIS A 58 2.31 -13.63 14.36
CA HIS A 58 1.07 -12.98 14.80
C HIS A 58 0.46 -13.53 16.10
N GLY A 59 1.09 -14.50 16.77
CA GLY A 59 0.64 -15.06 18.04
C GLY A 59 -0.64 -15.92 17.99
N LEU A 60 -1.28 -16.04 16.83
CA LEU A 60 -2.64 -16.59 16.71
C LEU A 60 -2.70 -18.12 16.56
N ARG A 61 -1.58 -18.84 16.31
CA ARG A 61 -1.58 -20.25 15.85
C ARG A 61 -0.71 -21.21 16.64
N GLY A 62 -0.15 -20.82 17.78
CA GLY A 62 0.66 -21.72 18.63
C GLY A 62 1.72 -22.50 17.84
N VAL A 63 1.63 -23.84 17.86
CA VAL A 63 2.63 -24.77 17.30
C VAL A 63 2.88 -24.61 15.78
N GLU A 64 1.87 -24.25 14.98
CA GLU A 64 2.06 -24.04 13.53
C GLU A 64 2.93 -22.81 13.25
N ALA A 65 2.72 -21.73 13.98
CA ALA A 65 3.51 -20.51 13.83
C ALA A 65 4.97 -20.70 14.30
N ASP A 66 5.21 -21.53 15.33
CA ASP A 66 6.57 -21.88 15.74
C ASP A 66 7.27 -22.74 14.68
N ALA A 67 6.54 -23.62 13.98
CA ALA A 67 7.08 -24.39 12.86
C ALA A 67 7.38 -23.53 11.63
N ASP A 68 6.56 -22.48 11.37
CA ASP A 68 6.82 -21.51 10.31
C ASP A 68 8.05 -20.66 10.63
N GLU A 69 8.21 -20.22 11.88
CA GLU A 69 9.41 -19.51 12.34
C GLU A 69 10.67 -20.36 12.20
N ALA A 70 10.62 -21.66 12.58
CA ALA A 70 11.76 -22.58 12.43
C ALA A 70 12.14 -22.73 10.96
N TYR A 71 11.18 -22.96 10.08
CA TYR A 71 11.40 -23.05 8.63
C TYR A 71 12.05 -21.79 8.05
N VAL A 72 11.51 -20.61 8.38
CA VAL A 72 12.06 -19.33 7.93
C VAL A 72 13.49 -19.12 8.41
N ARG A 73 13.81 -19.54 9.64
CA ARG A 73 15.16 -19.47 10.20
C ARG A 73 16.14 -20.36 9.44
N ASP A 74 15.73 -21.59 9.10
CA ASP A 74 16.57 -22.52 8.38
C ASP A 74 16.85 -22.04 6.94
N ILE A 75 15.85 -21.52 6.25
CA ILE A 75 16.02 -21.01 4.87
C ILE A 75 16.91 -19.75 4.86
N CYS A 76 16.75 -18.84 5.81
CA CYS A 76 17.61 -17.66 5.93
C CYS A 76 19.06 -18.03 6.23
N ARG A 77 19.28 -19.04 7.09
CA ARG A 77 20.63 -19.58 7.35
C ARG A 77 21.24 -20.20 6.10
N ALA A 78 20.48 -21.01 5.36
CA ALA A 78 20.95 -21.65 4.13
C ALA A 78 21.34 -20.64 3.03
N TRP A 79 20.67 -19.51 2.97
CA TRP A 79 20.90 -18.48 1.96
C TRP A 79 21.75 -17.31 2.44
N ASP A 80 22.30 -17.40 3.66
CA ASP A 80 23.14 -16.35 4.26
C ASP A 80 22.44 -14.99 4.24
N VAL A 81 21.19 -14.94 4.77
CA VAL A 81 20.40 -13.73 4.91
C VAL A 81 20.13 -13.48 6.41
N PRO A 82 20.48 -12.32 6.94
CA PRO A 82 20.09 -11.93 8.30
C PRO A 82 18.57 -12.00 8.47
N LEU A 83 18.12 -12.57 9.60
CA LEU A 83 16.70 -12.72 9.94
C LEU A 83 16.39 -12.01 11.24
N LYS A 84 15.35 -11.17 11.22
CA LYS A 84 14.70 -10.58 12.40
C LYS A 84 13.33 -11.22 12.58
N THR A 85 13.07 -11.84 13.73
CA THR A 85 11.76 -12.42 14.08
C THR A 85 11.13 -11.58 15.18
N ILE A 86 9.90 -11.13 14.96
CA ILE A 86 9.16 -10.29 15.91
C ILE A 86 7.77 -10.88 16.13
N ARG A 87 7.37 -10.99 17.41
CA ARG A 87 6.03 -11.42 17.79
C ARG A 87 5.16 -10.21 18.06
N ILE A 88 3.95 -10.18 17.48
CA ILE A 88 2.96 -9.13 17.70
C ILE A 88 1.65 -9.73 18.19
N GLU A 89 0.96 -8.99 19.04
CA GLU A 89 -0.41 -9.31 19.47
C GLU A 89 -1.40 -8.41 18.73
N ALA A 90 -1.78 -8.81 17.50
CA ALA A 90 -2.63 -8.01 16.63
C ALA A 90 -3.96 -7.60 17.29
N ALA A 91 -4.54 -8.46 18.13
CA ALA A 91 -5.78 -8.18 18.86
C ALA A 91 -5.62 -7.06 19.89
N ALA A 92 -4.51 -7.03 20.63
CA ALA A 92 -4.20 -5.98 21.58
C ALA A 92 -3.97 -4.63 20.90
N LEU A 93 -3.20 -4.64 19.79
CA LEU A 93 -2.94 -3.46 18.96
C LEU A 93 -4.23 -2.93 18.31
N ALA A 94 -5.10 -3.79 17.83
CA ALA A 94 -6.41 -3.42 17.27
C ALA A 94 -7.26 -2.65 18.27
N LYS A 95 -7.32 -3.13 19.51
CA LYS A 95 -8.04 -2.47 20.60
C LYS A 95 -7.41 -1.12 20.96
N GLN A 96 -6.09 -1.05 21.00
CA GLN A 96 -5.35 0.18 21.32
C GLN A 96 -5.55 1.26 20.26
N TRP A 97 -5.55 0.89 18.98
CA TRP A 97 -5.64 1.82 17.85
C TRP A 97 -7.07 2.08 17.39
N GLY A 98 -8.05 1.35 17.90
CA GLY A 98 -9.46 1.48 17.49
C GLY A 98 -9.73 1.05 16.03
N ILE A 99 -8.98 0.06 15.52
CA ILE A 99 -9.07 -0.44 14.14
C ILE A 99 -9.26 -1.96 14.12
N GLY A 100 -9.55 -2.53 12.94
CA GLY A 100 -9.69 -3.99 12.80
C GLY A 100 -8.36 -4.74 13.02
N CYS A 101 -8.43 -6.01 13.47
CA CYS A 101 -7.23 -6.83 13.73
C CYS A 101 -6.34 -7.00 12.51
N GLU A 102 -6.91 -7.16 11.32
CA GLU A 102 -6.15 -7.28 10.06
C GLU A 102 -5.36 -6.00 9.76
N GLU A 103 -6.02 -4.85 9.90
CA GLU A 103 -5.38 -3.54 9.69
C GLU A 103 -4.32 -3.26 10.75
N ALA A 104 -4.57 -3.60 12.01
CA ALA A 104 -3.60 -3.46 13.10
C ALA A 104 -2.35 -4.32 12.85
N GLY A 105 -2.54 -5.59 12.49
CA GLY A 105 -1.44 -6.49 12.13
C GLY A 105 -0.66 -6.02 10.90
N ARG A 106 -1.36 -5.47 9.91
CA ARG A 106 -0.74 -4.87 8.72
C ARG A 106 0.09 -3.64 9.09
N ARG A 107 -0.47 -2.71 9.85
CA ARG A 107 0.22 -1.49 10.29
C ARG A 107 1.46 -1.81 11.10
N ALA A 108 1.34 -2.64 12.13
CA ALA A 108 2.47 -3.08 12.95
C ALA A 108 3.58 -3.73 12.11
N ARG A 109 3.22 -4.55 11.12
CA ARG A 109 4.19 -5.17 10.21
C ARG A 109 5.00 -4.14 9.43
N TYR A 110 4.37 -3.10 8.89
CA TYR A 110 5.09 -2.05 8.16
C TYR A 110 5.95 -1.19 9.08
N GLU A 111 5.51 -0.87 10.30
CA GLU A 111 6.31 -0.17 11.30
C GLU A 111 7.59 -0.97 11.64
N ILE A 112 7.46 -2.29 11.82
CA ILE A 112 8.61 -3.20 12.04
C ILE A 112 9.57 -3.23 10.84
N PHE A 113 9.05 -3.24 9.61
CA PHE A 113 9.88 -3.23 8.41
C PHE A 113 10.67 -1.91 8.29
N GLU A 114 10.05 -0.80 8.61
CA GLU A 114 10.70 0.52 8.64
C GLU A 114 11.80 0.59 9.70
N GLU A 115 11.53 0.12 10.93
CA GLU A 115 12.53 0.04 12.00
C GLU A 115 13.73 -0.81 11.58
N CYS A 116 13.47 -1.97 10.97
CA CYS A 116 14.53 -2.86 10.50
C CYS A 116 15.36 -2.20 9.38
N LEU A 117 14.74 -1.43 8.51
CA LEU A 117 15.42 -0.72 7.44
C LEU A 117 16.29 0.42 7.99
N GLN A 118 15.84 1.13 9.01
CA GLN A 118 16.62 2.14 9.74
C GLN A 118 17.86 1.54 10.40
N GLU A 119 17.74 0.33 11.00
CA GLU A 119 18.89 -0.38 11.59
C GLU A 119 19.96 -0.80 10.54
N MET A 120 19.54 -1.00 9.28
CA MET A 120 20.47 -1.27 8.18
C MET A 120 21.26 -0.05 7.71
N GLY A 121 20.93 1.14 8.21
CA GLY A 121 21.56 2.42 7.88
C GLY A 121 20.82 3.17 6.77
N ASP A 122 20.59 4.45 7.01
CA ASP A 122 20.07 5.49 6.14
C ASP A 122 18.66 5.33 5.53
N CYS A 123 18.01 6.49 5.32
CA CYS A 123 16.79 6.65 4.53
C CYS A 123 17.02 6.21 3.07
N HIS A 124 15.94 5.95 2.32
CA HIS A 124 15.91 5.58 0.89
C HIS A 124 16.22 4.11 0.57
N GLY A 125 15.93 3.20 1.50
CA GLY A 125 15.92 1.76 1.27
C GLY A 125 14.58 1.27 0.69
N ALA A 126 14.43 -0.06 0.58
CA ALA A 126 13.20 -0.67 0.11
C ALA A 126 12.68 -1.78 1.03
N ILE A 127 11.37 -1.86 1.15
CA ILE A 127 10.62 -2.95 1.77
C ILE A 127 10.03 -3.80 0.65
N ALA A 128 10.50 -5.03 0.48
CA ALA A 128 10.01 -5.95 -0.52
C ALA A 128 8.90 -6.83 0.06
N VAL A 129 7.73 -6.82 -0.58
CA VAL A 129 6.57 -7.63 -0.21
C VAL A 129 6.10 -8.49 -1.37
N ALA A 130 5.67 -9.72 -1.08
CA ALA A 130 5.44 -10.77 -2.05
C ALA A 130 4.01 -10.76 -2.64
N HIS A 131 3.43 -9.57 -2.89
CA HIS A 131 2.20 -9.51 -3.66
C HIS A 131 2.47 -9.95 -5.11
N HIS A 132 1.57 -10.74 -5.65
CA HIS A 132 1.67 -11.31 -6.99
C HIS A 132 0.48 -10.91 -7.87
N ARG A 133 0.46 -11.38 -9.12
CA ARG A 133 -0.55 -11.00 -10.12
C ARG A 133 -1.98 -11.24 -9.67
N ASP A 134 -2.23 -12.39 -9.04
CA ASP A 134 -3.59 -12.77 -8.67
C ASP A 134 -4.12 -11.89 -7.52
N ASP A 135 -3.25 -11.36 -6.63
CA ASP A 135 -3.62 -10.35 -5.63
C ASP A 135 -4.13 -9.05 -6.27
N CYS A 136 -3.64 -8.69 -7.46
CA CYS A 136 -4.14 -7.53 -8.21
C CYS A 136 -5.57 -7.74 -8.67
N ALA A 137 -5.87 -8.92 -9.23
CA ALA A 137 -7.22 -9.30 -9.66
C ALA A 137 -8.20 -9.32 -8.48
N GLU A 138 -7.80 -9.92 -7.35
CA GLU A 138 -8.59 -9.94 -6.11
C GLU A 138 -8.89 -8.54 -5.61
N THR A 139 -7.87 -7.67 -5.59
CA THR A 139 -8.00 -6.30 -5.08
C THR A 139 -8.88 -5.45 -5.98
N LEU A 140 -8.74 -5.58 -7.31
CA LEU A 140 -9.59 -4.89 -8.26
C LEU A 140 -11.07 -5.27 -8.05
N LEU A 141 -11.38 -6.58 -8.04
CA LEU A 141 -12.75 -7.06 -7.83
C LEU A 141 -13.31 -6.63 -6.47
N PHE A 142 -12.48 -6.73 -5.41
CA PHE A 142 -12.88 -6.30 -4.08
C PHE A 142 -13.30 -4.82 -4.04
N HIS A 143 -12.52 -3.95 -4.69
CA HIS A 143 -12.81 -2.53 -4.74
C HIS A 143 -14.01 -2.24 -5.66
N MET A 144 -14.12 -2.88 -6.82
CA MET A 144 -15.25 -2.72 -7.74
C MET A 144 -16.58 -3.09 -7.07
N PHE A 145 -16.63 -4.21 -6.34
CA PHE A 145 -17.86 -4.64 -5.65
C PHE A 145 -18.26 -3.71 -4.49
N ARG A 146 -17.32 -2.94 -3.95
CA ARG A 146 -17.62 -1.97 -2.88
C ARG A 146 -17.95 -0.57 -3.39
N GLY A 147 -17.83 -0.35 -4.69
CA GLY A 147 -17.95 0.96 -5.30
C GLY A 147 -16.78 1.85 -4.91
N THR A 148 -15.87 2.08 -5.83
CA THR A 148 -14.68 2.90 -5.60
C THR A 148 -14.43 3.82 -6.77
N GLY A 149 -13.73 4.93 -6.54
CA GLY A 149 -13.22 5.79 -7.62
C GLY A 149 -11.97 5.19 -8.28
N LEU A 150 -11.43 5.94 -9.24
CA LEU A 150 -10.30 5.53 -10.06
C LEU A 150 -9.07 5.13 -9.23
N ASP A 151 -8.76 5.86 -8.15
CA ASP A 151 -7.63 5.54 -7.26
C ASP A 151 -7.77 4.18 -6.57
N GLY A 152 -8.98 3.81 -6.15
CA GLY A 152 -9.22 2.50 -5.55
C GLY A 152 -9.16 1.36 -6.58
N MET A 153 -9.63 1.60 -7.82
CA MET A 153 -9.50 0.64 -8.92
C MET A 153 -8.07 0.44 -9.39
N ALA A 154 -7.19 1.42 -9.20
CA ALA A 154 -5.76 1.30 -9.45
C ALA A 154 -5.06 0.18 -8.66
N GLY A 155 -5.72 -0.35 -7.64
CA GLY A 155 -5.31 -1.57 -6.94
C GLY A 155 -3.92 -1.51 -6.30
N ILE A 156 -3.15 -2.57 -6.49
CA ILE A 156 -1.82 -2.72 -5.91
C ILE A 156 -0.76 -2.13 -6.85
N ARG A 157 -0.06 -1.09 -6.38
CA ARG A 157 1.00 -0.43 -7.17
C ARG A 157 2.31 -1.21 -7.11
N PRO A 158 3.11 -1.25 -8.21
CA PRO A 158 4.44 -1.84 -8.22
C PRO A 158 5.37 -1.26 -7.16
N VAL A 159 5.34 0.06 -7.02
CA VAL A 159 6.13 0.83 -6.05
C VAL A 159 5.22 1.83 -5.34
N ARG A 160 5.43 2.02 -4.05
CA ARG A 160 4.80 3.07 -3.24
C ARG A 160 5.84 3.65 -2.29
N LYS A 161 5.89 4.95 -2.14
CA LYS A 161 6.67 5.59 -1.08
C LYS A 161 5.98 5.46 0.27
N THR A 162 6.76 5.35 1.32
CA THR A 162 6.31 5.44 2.71
C THR A 162 6.41 6.88 3.21
N GLU A 163 5.87 7.15 4.39
CA GLU A 163 6.01 8.46 5.06
C GLU A 163 7.48 8.79 5.41
N TRP A 164 8.34 7.77 5.44
CA TRP A 164 9.78 7.85 5.74
C TRP A 164 10.65 7.94 4.47
N GLU A 165 10.03 8.24 3.33
CA GLU A 165 10.67 8.30 2.00
C GLU A 165 11.27 6.97 1.51
N ASN A 166 11.08 5.86 2.23
CA ASN A 166 11.46 4.53 1.78
C ASN A 166 10.47 4.01 0.72
N MET A 167 10.88 2.99 -0.03
CA MET A 167 10.03 2.37 -1.04
C MET A 167 9.42 1.07 -0.53
N ILE A 168 8.14 0.85 -0.78
CA ILE A 168 7.55 -0.49 -0.76
C ILE A 168 7.54 -1.00 -2.19
N ILE A 169 8.23 -2.10 -2.44
CA ILE A 169 8.37 -2.70 -3.76
C ILE A 169 7.68 -4.07 -3.83
N ARG A 170 7.18 -4.43 -5.01
CA ARG A 170 6.45 -5.68 -5.27
C ARG A 170 6.97 -6.38 -6.51
N PRO A 171 8.12 -7.03 -6.42
CA PRO A 171 8.78 -7.62 -7.59
C PRO A 171 8.00 -8.73 -8.29
N LEU A 172 7.06 -9.40 -7.58
CA LEU A 172 6.28 -10.52 -8.12
C LEU A 172 4.95 -10.10 -8.78
N LEU A 173 4.66 -8.81 -8.90
CA LEU A 173 3.32 -8.33 -9.26
C LEU A 173 2.85 -8.73 -10.69
N GLU A 174 3.77 -9.05 -11.61
CA GLU A 174 3.45 -9.62 -12.93
C GLU A 174 3.52 -11.15 -12.98
N THR A 175 3.80 -11.82 -11.84
CA THR A 175 3.98 -13.27 -11.78
C THR A 175 2.75 -13.92 -11.17
N GLY A 176 2.20 -14.95 -11.79
CA GLY A 176 1.06 -15.70 -11.28
C GLY A 176 1.46 -16.71 -10.20
N LYS A 177 0.51 -17.09 -9.37
CA LYS A 177 0.70 -18.05 -8.27
C LYS A 177 1.28 -19.39 -8.76
N THR A 178 0.70 -19.95 -9.80
CA THR A 178 1.16 -21.21 -10.40
C THR A 178 2.59 -21.12 -10.97
N GLU A 179 2.97 -19.98 -11.53
CA GLU A 179 4.33 -19.72 -12.02
C GLU A 179 5.34 -19.69 -10.86
N ILE A 180 4.97 -19.08 -9.73
CA ILE A 180 5.77 -19.05 -8.50
C ILE A 180 6.01 -20.46 -7.95
N GLU A 181 4.93 -21.24 -7.82
CA GLU A 181 5.00 -22.60 -7.27
C GLU A 181 5.80 -23.53 -8.18
N SER A 182 5.58 -23.49 -9.51
CA SER A 182 6.37 -24.26 -10.47
C SER A 182 7.85 -23.91 -10.41
N PHE A 183 8.18 -22.64 -10.33
CA PHE A 183 9.57 -22.19 -10.21
C PHE A 183 10.25 -22.72 -8.95
N LEU A 184 9.58 -22.65 -7.80
CA LEU A 184 10.13 -23.20 -6.55
C LEU A 184 10.32 -24.73 -6.62
N GLN A 185 9.36 -25.45 -7.23
CA GLN A 185 9.46 -26.89 -7.45
C GLN A 185 10.68 -27.25 -8.33
N GLU A 186 10.87 -26.54 -9.45
CA GLU A 186 12.03 -26.71 -10.33
C GLU A 186 13.36 -26.48 -9.62
N LYS A 187 13.40 -25.55 -8.66
CA LYS A 187 14.56 -25.28 -7.83
C LYS A 187 14.72 -26.23 -6.64
N GLY A 188 13.76 -27.13 -6.40
CA GLY A 188 13.77 -28.06 -5.25
C GLY A 188 13.58 -27.34 -3.90
N ILE A 189 12.90 -26.20 -3.91
CA ILE A 189 12.66 -25.39 -2.72
C ILE A 189 11.26 -25.68 -2.20
N SER A 190 11.17 -26.15 -0.94
CA SER A 190 9.90 -26.35 -0.25
C SER A 190 9.38 -25.01 0.31
N TRP A 191 8.11 -24.97 0.69
CA TRP A 191 7.50 -23.84 1.38
C TRP A 191 6.43 -24.31 2.36
N ARG A 192 5.97 -23.41 3.23
CA ARG A 192 4.89 -23.70 4.19
C ARG A 192 3.54 -23.37 3.56
N ILE A 193 2.55 -24.20 3.82
CA ILE A 193 1.15 -23.97 3.41
C ILE A 193 0.41 -23.42 4.62
N ASP A 194 -0.13 -22.21 4.45
CA ASP A 194 -0.91 -21.54 5.48
C ASP A 194 -2.35 -22.10 5.50
N SER A 195 -2.73 -22.82 6.57
CA SER A 195 -4.05 -23.41 6.74
C SER A 195 -5.20 -22.37 6.78
N THR A 196 -4.92 -21.10 7.11
CA THR A 196 -5.96 -20.04 7.15
C THR A 196 -6.31 -19.46 5.78
N ASN A 197 -5.52 -19.73 4.76
CA ASN A 197 -5.84 -19.30 3.39
C ASN A 197 -7.09 -20.01 2.83
N THR A 198 -7.52 -21.10 3.44
CA THR A 198 -8.74 -21.84 3.07
C THR A 198 -10.01 -21.30 3.73
N GLY A 199 -9.90 -20.43 4.74
CA GLY A 199 -11.05 -19.84 5.44
C GLY A 199 -11.82 -18.87 4.55
N GLU A 200 -13.18 -18.91 4.61
CA GLU A 200 -14.08 -18.03 3.84
C GLU A 200 -14.59 -16.83 4.63
N ASP A 201 -14.08 -16.59 5.83
CA ASP A 201 -14.56 -15.54 6.73
C ASP A 201 -14.34 -14.13 6.15
N TYR A 202 -13.32 -13.97 5.32
CA TYR A 202 -12.99 -12.70 4.70
C TYR A 202 -13.49 -12.59 3.25
N THR A 203 -14.03 -11.44 2.88
CA THR A 203 -14.53 -11.16 1.52
C THR A 203 -13.46 -11.43 0.45
N ARG A 204 -12.19 -11.12 0.73
CA ARG A 204 -11.09 -11.36 -0.20
C ARG A 204 -10.86 -12.84 -0.45
N ASN A 205 -10.96 -13.69 0.59
CA ASN A 205 -10.87 -15.14 0.44
C ASN A 205 -12.01 -15.70 -0.40
N ARG A 206 -13.24 -15.15 -0.28
CA ARG A 206 -14.37 -15.53 -1.15
C ARG A 206 -14.14 -15.19 -2.60
N ILE A 207 -13.54 -14.05 -2.90
CA ILE A 207 -13.17 -13.67 -4.27
C ILE A 207 -12.11 -14.65 -4.81
N ARG A 208 -11.06 -14.92 -4.05
CA ARG A 208 -9.98 -15.86 -4.39
C ARG A 208 -10.49 -17.28 -4.63
N ASN A 209 -11.30 -17.80 -3.73
CA ASN A 209 -11.65 -19.22 -3.70
C ASN A 209 -12.90 -19.55 -4.52
N ARG A 210 -13.76 -18.56 -4.84
CA ARG A 210 -15.03 -18.80 -5.55
C ARG A 210 -15.17 -17.97 -6.82
N VAL A 211 -14.99 -16.65 -6.76
CA VAL A 211 -15.30 -15.76 -7.89
C VAL A 211 -14.27 -15.92 -9.00
N LEU A 212 -12.98 -15.83 -8.68
CA LEU A 212 -11.91 -15.96 -9.67
C LEU A 212 -11.87 -17.36 -10.29
N PRO A 213 -11.94 -18.48 -9.55
CA PRO A 213 -11.99 -19.80 -10.16
C PRO A 213 -13.23 -20.01 -11.03
N TYR A 214 -14.38 -19.48 -10.65
CA TYR A 214 -15.58 -19.51 -11.49
C TYR A 214 -15.37 -18.74 -12.78
N ALA A 215 -14.83 -17.52 -12.71
CA ALA A 215 -14.55 -16.71 -13.89
C ALA A 215 -13.54 -17.38 -14.82
N GLU A 216 -12.48 -17.98 -14.28
CA GLU A 216 -11.48 -18.73 -15.05
C GLU A 216 -12.07 -19.92 -15.80
N LYS A 217 -12.95 -20.67 -15.14
CA LYS A 217 -13.49 -21.92 -15.68
C LYS A 217 -14.70 -21.70 -16.61
N GLU A 218 -15.63 -20.84 -16.20
CA GLU A 218 -16.95 -20.74 -16.82
C GLU A 218 -17.13 -19.52 -17.73
N ILE A 219 -16.27 -18.48 -17.58
CA ILE A 219 -16.41 -17.22 -18.34
C ILE A 219 -15.27 -17.06 -19.35
N CYS A 220 -14.03 -17.02 -18.87
CA CYS A 220 -12.87 -16.77 -19.71
C CYS A 220 -11.60 -17.34 -19.09
N SER A 221 -10.94 -18.27 -19.79
CA SER A 221 -9.59 -18.71 -19.41
C SER A 221 -8.63 -17.52 -19.42
N GLY A 222 -7.90 -17.31 -18.32
CA GLY A 222 -7.03 -16.15 -18.11
C GLY A 222 -7.74 -14.95 -17.49
N ALA A 223 -8.97 -15.07 -16.96
CA ALA A 223 -9.73 -13.99 -16.35
C ALA A 223 -8.92 -13.24 -15.28
N GLY A 224 -8.22 -13.95 -14.39
CA GLY A 224 -7.35 -13.33 -13.39
C GLY A 224 -6.21 -12.52 -13.97
N ALA A 225 -5.58 -13.01 -15.05
CA ALA A 225 -4.52 -12.30 -15.75
C ALA A 225 -5.05 -11.05 -16.47
N HIS A 226 -6.23 -11.13 -17.07
CA HIS A 226 -6.89 -9.98 -17.69
C HIS A 226 -7.24 -8.92 -16.66
N LEU A 227 -7.84 -9.29 -15.53
CA LEU A 227 -8.17 -8.37 -14.44
C LEU A 227 -6.92 -7.68 -13.87
N ALA A 228 -5.83 -8.42 -13.71
CA ALA A 228 -4.56 -7.83 -13.24
C ALA A 228 -3.99 -6.81 -14.24
N LYS A 229 -4.11 -7.08 -15.55
CA LYS A 229 -3.71 -6.16 -16.62
C LYS A 229 -4.58 -4.90 -16.63
N GLU A 230 -5.90 -5.06 -16.45
CA GLU A 230 -6.82 -3.93 -16.35
C GLU A 230 -6.52 -3.08 -15.09
N ALA A 231 -6.21 -3.71 -13.95
CA ALA A 231 -5.79 -2.97 -12.76
C ALA A 231 -4.55 -2.11 -13.02
N GLN A 232 -3.59 -2.63 -13.80
CA GLN A 232 -2.39 -1.87 -14.17
C GLN A 232 -2.74 -0.69 -15.08
N LEU A 233 -3.58 -0.87 -16.09
CA LEU A 233 -4.03 0.21 -16.98
C LEU A 233 -4.78 1.30 -16.20
N LEU A 234 -5.65 0.90 -15.28
CA LEU A 234 -6.36 1.82 -14.39
C LEU A 234 -5.38 2.57 -13.47
N ALA A 235 -4.29 1.92 -13.04
CA ALA A 235 -3.24 2.55 -12.26
C ALA A 235 -2.52 3.65 -13.04
N GLU A 236 -2.14 3.37 -14.29
CA GLU A 236 -1.49 4.33 -15.20
C GLU A 236 -2.44 5.50 -15.50
N THR A 237 -3.73 5.20 -15.75
CA THR A 237 -4.77 6.23 -15.96
C THR A 237 -4.96 7.11 -14.73
N ALA A 238 -4.98 6.54 -13.53
CA ALA A 238 -5.11 7.30 -12.29
C ALA A 238 -3.90 8.22 -12.06
N ASP A 239 -2.68 7.79 -12.42
CA ASP A 239 -1.48 8.62 -12.32
C ASP A 239 -1.51 9.78 -13.30
N PHE A 240 -1.98 9.54 -14.53
CA PHE A 240 -2.17 10.59 -15.52
C PHE A 240 -3.21 11.63 -15.04
N VAL A 241 -4.37 11.16 -14.60
CA VAL A 241 -5.42 12.04 -14.05
C VAL A 241 -4.89 12.86 -12.87
N ARG A 242 -4.14 12.23 -11.95
CA ARG A 242 -3.55 12.93 -10.80
C ARG A 242 -2.55 14.00 -11.24
N SER A 243 -1.76 13.72 -12.29
CA SER A 243 -0.84 14.73 -12.87
C SER A 243 -1.59 15.91 -13.46
N CYS A 244 -2.65 15.65 -14.24
CA CYS A 244 -3.50 16.72 -14.80
C CYS A 244 -4.19 17.53 -13.70
N THR A 245 -4.72 16.85 -12.67
CA THR A 245 -5.36 17.51 -11.51
C THR A 245 -4.39 18.43 -10.77
N ARG A 246 -3.15 17.97 -10.55
CA ARG A 246 -2.10 18.80 -9.92
C ARG A 246 -1.81 20.05 -10.73
N GLN A 247 -1.63 19.91 -12.03
CA GLN A 247 -1.39 21.05 -12.93
C GLN A 247 -2.58 22.02 -12.95
N ALA A 248 -3.81 21.51 -12.95
CA ALA A 248 -5.02 22.34 -12.86
C ALA A 248 -5.07 23.08 -11.51
N LEU A 249 -4.77 22.40 -10.40
CA LEU A 249 -4.71 23.03 -9.07
C LEU A 249 -3.62 24.11 -9.00
N GLU A 250 -2.45 23.90 -9.58
CA GLU A 250 -1.38 24.90 -9.65
C GLU A 250 -1.83 26.17 -10.38
N ARG A 251 -2.66 26.04 -11.44
CA ARG A 251 -3.23 27.18 -12.14
C ARG A 251 -4.35 27.88 -11.36
N CYS A 252 -5.17 27.12 -10.65
CA CYS A 252 -6.39 27.62 -10.00
C CYS A 252 -6.17 28.07 -8.55
N ARG A 253 -5.09 27.63 -7.86
CA ARG A 253 -4.81 28.05 -6.48
C ARG A 253 -4.48 29.53 -6.41
N VAL A 254 -5.11 30.20 -5.42
CA VAL A 254 -4.81 31.59 -5.08
C VAL A 254 -3.93 31.61 -3.83
N GLU A 255 -2.73 32.22 -3.93
CA GLU A 255 -1.84 32.37 -2.78
C GLU A 255 -2.52 33.19 -1.68
N ALA A 256 -2.33 32.78 -0.42
CA ALA A 256 -2.99 33.38 0.75
C ALA A 256 -2.60 34.84 0.99
N ASP A 257 -1.47 35.31 0.43
CA ASP A 257 -0.95 36.67 0.61
C ASP A 257 -1.58 37.74 -0.31
N ALA A 258 -2.31 37.35 -1.34
CA ALA A 258 -2.94 38.34 -2.27
C ALA A 258 -4.18 39.03 -1.71
N LEU A 259 -4.62 38.73 -0.47
CA LEU A 259 -5.84 39.27 0.13
C LEU A 259 -5.62 40.05 1.42
N LYS A 260 -4.53 40.84 1.52
CA LYS A 260 -4.38 41.83 2.60
C LYS A 260 -5.07 43.17 2.31
N THR A 261 -5.95 43.23 1.34
CA THR A 261 -6.73 44.46 1.09
C THR A 261 -8.21 44.16 1.07
N ASN A 262 -8.90 44.77 2.06
CA ASN A 262 -10.35 44.97 2.19
C ASN A 262 -11.16 43.90 2.93
N VAL A 263 -10.97 43.76 4.23
CA VAL A 263 -12.11 43.67 5.16
C VAL A 263 -11.85 44.60 6.33
N CYS A 264 -12.22 45.86 6.14
CA CYS A 264 -12.43 46.80 7.24
C CYS A 264 -13.85 46.61 7.77
N GLY A 265 -13.97 46.41 9.06
CA GLY A 265 -15.15 46.75 9.80
C GLY A 265 -16.16 45.64 10.04
N ARG A 266 -16.07 44.98 11.19
CA ARG A 266 -17.24 44.83 12.09
C ARG A 266 -16.77 44.58 13.53
N GLU A 267 -17.39 45.29 14.40
CA GLU A 267 -17.13 45.62 15.78
C GLU A 267 -16.99 44.41 16.73
N ARG A 268 -16.15 44.63 17.74
CA ARG A 268 -16.08 43.88 18.99
C ARG A 268 -17.42 43.97 19.72
N VAL A 269 -17.94 42.82 20.13
CA VAL A 269 -18.87 42.76 21.26
C VAL A 269 -18.14 41.96 22.36
N GLU A 270 -17.77 42.68 23.42
CA GLU A 270 -17.29 42.09 24.66
C GLU A 270 -18.49 41.51 25.40
N HIS A 271 -18.42 40.28 25.84
CA HIS A 271 -19.17 39.77 26.98
C HIS A 271 -18.29 39.00 27.93
N VAL A 272 -18.18 39.59 29.10
CA VAL A 272 -17.57 39.09 30.34
C VAL A 272 -18.38 37.93 30.89
N GLY A 273 -17.72 36.82 31.23
CA GLY A 273 -18.32 35.71 31.92
C GLY A 273 -17.30 34.63 32.33
N ARG A 274 -16.72 34.78 33.49
CA ARG A 274 -15.79 33.80 34.10
C ARG A 274 -16.46 32.44 34.28
N ARG A 275 -15.81 31.37 33.80
CA ARG A 275 -15.71 30.09 34.54
C ARG A 275 -14.39 29.39 34.15
N LYS A 276 -13.57 29.11 35.19
CA LYS A 276 -12.38 28.28 35.10
C LYS A 276 -12.84 26.84 34.80
N VAL A 277 -12.34 26.24 33.74
CA VAL A 277 -12.30 24.81 33.55
C VAL A 277 -10.91 24.47 32.99
N ASN A 278 -10.32 23.43 33.57
CA ASN A 278 -8.95 22.97 33.46
C ASN A 278 -8.45 22.87 32.01
N ALA A 279 -7.23 23.39 31.84
CA ALA A 279 -6.45 23.25 30.60
C ALA A 279 -5.87 21.83 30.51
N GLU A 280 -6.41 21.02 29.62
CA GLU A 280 -5.71 19.88 29.06
C GLU A 280 -6.00 19.81 27.55
N HIS A 281 -4.92 19.92 26.77
CA HIS A 281 -4.81 19.61 25.34
C HIS A 281 -5.77 20.33 24.38
N THR A 282 -5.63 21.63 24.23
CA THR A 282 -6.06 22.31 23.01
C THR A 282 -4.89 22.24 22.00
N ARG A 283 -4.87 21.22 21.12
CA ARG A 283 -4.21 21.33 19.82
C ARG A 283 -4.86 22.52 19.11
N CYS A 284 -4.09 23.56 18.89
CA CYS A 284 -4.47 24.66 18.02
C CYS A 284 -4.50 24.09 16.59
N ASP A 285 -5.68 23.66 16.13
CA ASP A 285 -5.92 23.28 14.75
C ASP A 285 -5.74 24.54 13.91
N LYS A 286 -4.59 24.65 13.24
CA LYS A 286 -4.43 25.60 12.14
C LYS A 286 -5.46 25.18 11.09
N GLN A 287 -6.57 25.92 10.97
CA GLN A 287 -7.52 25.73 9.89
C GLN A 287 -6.77 25.93 8.57
N THR A 288 -6.56 24.84 7.85
CA THR A 288 -6.02 24.90 6.49
C THR A 288 -7.12 25.45 5.58
N ILE A 289 -6.94 26.62 5.02
CA ILE A 289 -7.87 27.23 4.06
C ILE A 289 -7.25 27.13 2.68
N ILE A 290 -7.96 26.47 1.75
CA ILE A 290 -7.58 26.42 0.35
C ILE A 290 -8.51 27.36 -0.42
N LYS A 291 -7.95 28.22 -1.25
CA LYS A 291 -8.70 29.14 -2.11
C LYS A 291 -8.44 28.79 -3.57
N LEU A 292 -9.51 28.71 -4.34
CA LEU A 292 -9.47 28.47 -5.78
C LEU A 292 -10.08 29.65 -6.53
N ASN A 293 -9.49 30.00 -7.67
CA ASN A 293 -10.09 30.91 -8.63
C ASN A 293 -11.14 30.16 -9.45
N ILE A 294 -12.40 30.52 -9.26
CA ILE A 294 -13.53 29.82 -9.89
C ILE A 294 -13.54 29.99 -11.41
N GLU A 295 -13.16 31.17 -11.92
CA GLU A 295 -13.13 31.44 -13.38
C GLU A 295 -12.09 30.54 -14.07
N LEU A 296 -10.92 30.34 -13.46
CA LEU A 296 -9.91 29.43 -13.99
C LEU A 296 -10.35 27.98 -13.85
N LEU A 297 -10.96 27.61 -12.72
CA LEU A 297 -11.47 26.25 -12.51
C LEU A 297 -12.55 25.87 -13.51
N GLN A 298 -13.46 26.81 -13.86
CA GLN A 298 -14.50 26.60 -14.85
C GLN A 298 -13.99 26.43 -16.29
N GLN A 299 -12.73 26.79 -16.57
CA GLN A 299 -12.10 26.56 -17.88
C GLN A 299 -11.55 25.12 -18.02
N GLU A 300 -11.38 24.42 -16.91
CA GLU A 300 -10.97 23.02 -16.92
C GLU A 300 -12.14 22.09 -17.30
N ASP A 301 -11.82 20.87 -17.79
CA ASP A 301 -12.83 19.83 -18.01
C ASP A 301 -13.60 19.53 -16.72
N ILE A 302 -14.92 19.25 -16.84
CA ILE A 302 -15.79 19.01 -15.67
C ILE A 302 -15.28 17.86 -14.77
N PHE A 303 -14.63 16.85 -15.37
CA PHE A 303 -14.03 15.78 -14.60
C PHE A 303 -12.83 16.28 -13.79
N LEU A 304 -11.97 17.13 -14.36
CA LEU A 304 -10.85 17.74 -13.65
C LEU A 304 -11.29 18.69 -12.56
N GLN A 305 -12.36 19.47 -12.80
CA GLN A 305 -12.97 20.32 -11.75
C GLN A 305 -13.32 19.47 -10.53
N LYS A 306 -14.02 18.34 -10.72
CA LYS A 306 -14.38 17.40 -9.66
C LYS A 306 -13.15 16.81 -8.95
N GLN A 307 -12.10 16.47 -9.69
CA GLN A 307 -10.86 15.97 -9.10
C GLN A 307 -10.13 17.05 -8.29
N CYS A 308 -10.09 18.30 -8.76
CA CYS A 308 -9.52 19.42 -8.01
C CYS A 308 -10.24 19.67 -6.69
N VAL A 309 -11.57 19.67 -6.69
CA VAL A 309 -12.38 19.79 -5.47
C VAL A 309 -12.09 18.63 -4.52
N ARG A 310 -12.05 17.40 -5.04
CA ARG A 310 -11.75 16.21 -4.26
C ARG A 310 -10.38 16.29 -3.58
N GLU A 311 -9.33 16.68 -4.31
CA GLU A 311 -7.97 16.82 -3.75
C GLU A 311 -7.93 17.91 -2.66
N CYS A 312 -8.59 19.04 -2.86
CA CYS A 312 -8.67 20.08 -1.84
C CYS A 312 -9.39 19.60 -0.57
N LEU A 313 -10.47 18.82 -0.71
CA LEU A 313 -11.17 18.25 0.43
C LEU A 313 -10.32 17.20 1.17
N LEU A 314 -9.53 16.40 0.46
CA LEU A 314 -8.58 15.46 1.05
C LEU A 314 -7.45 16.16 1.80
N GLU A 315 -6.98 17.31 1.30
CA GLU A 315 -5.91 18.08 1.93
C GLU A 315 -6.37 18.78 3.24
N ILE A 316 -7.65 19.19 3.31
CA ILE A 316 -8.24 19.83 4.49
C ILE A 316 -8.70 18.82 5.55
N GLY A 317 -9.18 17.67 5.12
CA GLY A 317 -9.83 16.68 5.98
C GLY A 317 -9.07 15.35 6.06
N THR A 318 -9.62 14.43 6.84
CA THR A 318 -9.08 13.06 6.98
C THR A 318 -9.31 12.20 5.74
N GLY A 319 -10.08 12.68 4.75
CA GLY A 319 -10.49 11.94 3.56
C GLY A 319 -11.41 10.73 3.82
N ARG A 320 -11.75 10.47 5.09
CA ARG A 320 -12.70 9.42 5.46
C ARG A 320 -14.11 9.86 5.05
N ASP A 321 -14.85 8.93 4.44
CA ASP A 321 -16.26 9.12 4.05
C ASP A 321 -16.53 10.16 2.93
N LEU A 322 -15.48 10.57 2.18
CA LEU A 322 -15.67 11.46 1.03
C LEU A 322 -16.35 10.70 -0.12
N THR A 323 -17.60 11.04 -0.41
CA THR A 323 -18.40 10.43 -1.48
C THR A 323 -18.50 11.34 -2.71
N ALA A 324 -18.93 10.79 -3.86
CA ALA A 324 -19.19 11.57 -5.07
C ALA A 324 -20.21 12.68 -4.80
N ALA A 325 -21.25 12.43 -3.97
CA ALA A 325 -22.25 13.41 -3.60
C ALA A 325 -21.66 14.63 -2.87
N HIS A 326 -20.64 14.42 -2.03
CA HIS A 326 -19.95 15.53 -1.36
C HIS A 326 -19.19 16.42 -2.34
N ILE A 327 -18.63 15.83 -3.41
CA ILE A 327 -17.91 16.57 -4.45
C ILE A 327 -18.85 17.32 -5.36
N GLU A 328 -20.03 16.77 -5.64
CA GLU A 328 -21.05 17.38 -6.49
C GLU A 328 -21.82 18.50 -5.80
N ALA A 329 -21.78 18.58 -4.47
CA ALA A 329 -22.41 19.61 -3.67
C ALA A 329 -21.58 20.91 -3.56
N VAL A 330 -20.33 20.90 -4.00
CA VAL A 330 -19.40 22.05 -4.03
C VAL A 330 -19.40 22.68 -5.42
#